data_a8efb15a3fa2cdc6fe96e12628594b84
#
_entry.id   a8efb15a3fa2cdc6fe96e12628594b84
#
_cell.length_a   1.000
_cell.length_b   1.000
_cell.length_c   1.000
_cell.angle_alpha   90.00
_cell.angle_beta   90.00
_cell.angle_gamma   90.00
#
_symmetry.space_group_name_H-M   'P 1'
#
loop_
_entity.id
_entity.type
_entity.pdbx_description
1 polymer ?
#
loop_
_entity_poly.entity_id
_entity_poly.type
_entity_poly.pdbx_seq_one_letter_code
_entity_poly.pdbx_strand_id
1 'polypeptide(L)'
;MIYEEILRELAYMRIYLGKNIGKVSRKEIYKLYRRYLKLYMLLPIKNPKFDKNNPLYFNGNCYCYALMLPTPKEFYDAYMNACDDVDLPLSFHHDVGFISEKKCFLKPSKLLDNLKSDLDSLGIYYYETDIDSINNHGGYKISLYYNYGEDFHFIREDSDGKWSHKMGYSGSIERVEPSERIFKYNLVTTYEIVKPNIRKLLRWAKVNC
;
A
#
# COMPACT_ATOMS: atom_id res chain seq x y z
N MET A 1 19.15 17.23 3.10
CA MET A 1 18.90 17.72 1.72
C MET A 1 17.90 16.80 1.01
N ILE A 2 18.25 15.60 0.62
CA ILE A 2 17.32 14.70 -0.12
C ILE A 2 16.00 14.40 0.62
N TYR A 3 16.04 14.21 1.92
CA TYR A 3 14.82 13.96 2.72
C TYR A 3 13.84 15.14 2.68
N GLU A 4 14.35 16.37 2.82
CA GLU A 4 13.53 17.57 2.74
C GLU A 4 12.99 17.82 1.34
N GLU A 5 13.74 17.46 0.30
CA GLU A 5 13.27 17.51 -1.09
C GLU A 5 12.11 16.55 -1.33
N ILE A 6 12.20 15.31 -0.82
CA ILE A 6 11.10 14.35 -0.87
C ILE A 6 9.86 14.90 -0.18
N LEU A 7 9.99 15.44 1.04
CA LEU A 7 8.85 16.01 1.77
C LEU A 7 8.21 17.18 1.03
N ARG A 8 9.02 18.06 0.43
CA ARG A 8 8.51 19.19 -0.38
C ARG A 8 7.75 18.69 -1.62
N GLU A 9 8.27 17.68 -2.30
CA GLU A 9 7.63 17.11 -3.49
C GLU A 9 6.30 16.43 -3.14
N LEU A 10 6.26 15.68 -2.04
CA LEU A 10 5.03 15.08 -1.53
C LEU A 10 3.98 16.15 -1.17
N ALA A 11 4.40 17.21 -0.48
CA ALA A 11 3.54 18.35 -0.14
C ALA A 11 3.05 19.08 -1.40
N TYR A 12 3.94 19.33 -2.36
CA TYR A 12 3.58 19.98 -3.62
C TYR A 12 2.49 19.22 -4.38
N MET A 13 2.62 17.90 -4.54
CA MET A 13 1.60 17.09 -5.23
C MET A 13 0.24 17.19 -4.55
N ARG A 14 0.17 17.18 -3.22
CA ARG A 14 -1.09 17.35 -2.47
C ARG A 14 -1.69 18.73 -2.68
N ILE A 15 -0.88 19.78 -2.55
CA ILE A 15 -1.32 21.18 -2.75
C ILE A 15 -1.79 21.38 -4.20
N TYR A 16 -1.06 20.86 -5.18
CA TYR A 16 -1.42 20.94 -6.59
C TYR A 16 -2.81 20.34 -6.84
N LEU A 17 -3.06 19.12 -6.35
CA LEU A 17 -4.35 18.45 -6.50
C LEU A 17 -5.46 19.22 -5.78
N GLY A 18 -5.24 19.66 -4.53
CA GLY A 18 -6.22 20.43 -3.78
C GLY A 18 -6.64 21.74 -4.46
N LYS A 19 -5.71 22.41 -5.18
CA LYS A 19 -5.97 23.64 -5.93
C LYS A 19 -6.62 23.40 -7.31
N ASN A 20 -6.53 22.19 -7.84
CA ASN A 20 -6.97 21.84 -9.19
C ASN A 20 -8.06 20.75 -9.21
N ILE A 21 -8.81 20.61 -8.13
CA ILE A 21 -9.95 19.70 -8.05
C ILE A 21 -10.91 20.01 -9.21
N GLY A 22 -11.37 18.98 -9.93
CA GLY A 22 -12.23 19.10 -11.12
C GLY A 22 -11.52 19.53 -12.40
N LYS A 23 -10.21 19.84 -12.37
CA LYS A 23 -9.43 20.23 -13.57
C LYS A 23 -8.42 19.17 -14.00
N VAL A 24 -8.13 18.20 -13.14
CA VAL A 24 -7.12 17.15 -13.36
C VAL A 24 -7.84 15.88 -13.80
N SER A 25 -7.37 15.26 -14.88
CA SER A 25 -7.94 14.00 -15.37
C SER A 25 -7.62 12.84 -14.43
N ARG A 26 -8.50 11.82 -14.42
CA ARG A 26 -8.29 10.56 -13.68
C ARG A 26 -6.92 9.92 -13.96
N LYS A 27 -6.51 9.89 -15.23
CA LYS A 27 -5.20 9.35 -15.66
C LYS A 27 -4.03 10.10 -15.02
N GLU A 28 -4.12 11.41 -14.94
CA GLU A 28 -3.10 12.26 -14.33
C GLU A 28 -3.05 12.06 -12.80
N ILE A 29 -4.22 11.99 -12.15
CA ILE A 29 -4.31 11.68 -10.71
C ILE A 29 -3.62 10.36 -10.40
N TYR A 30 -3.87 9.31 -11.18
CA TYR A 30 -3.22 8.00 -10.99
C TYR A 30 -1.70 8.06 -11.21
N LYS A 31 -1.24 8.81 -12.21
CA LYS A 31 0.19 9.01 -12.47
C LYS A 31 0.87 9.73 -11.29
N LEU A 32 0.26 10.80 -10.81
CA LEU A 32 0.76 11.57 -9.65
C LEU A 32 0.75 10.71 -8.38
N TYR A 33 -0.29 9.92 -8.17
CA TYR A 33 -0.38 9.08 -6.98
C TYR A 33 0.66 7.96 -6.98
N ARG A 34 0.92 7.29 -8.09
CA ARG A 34 2.02 6.31 -8.18
C ARG A 34 3.38 6.96 -7.88
N ARG A 35 3.62 8.18 -8.41
CA ARG A 35 4.81 8.95 -8.07
C ARG A 35 4.87 9.29 -6.58
N TYR A 36 3.75 9.73 -6.01
CA TYR A 36 3.63 10.01 -4.58
C TYR A 36 4.00 8.79 -3.73
N LEU A 37 3.44 7.63 -4.03
CA LEU A 37 3.72 6.40 -3.30
C LEU A 37 5.19 5.98 -3.39
N LYS A 38 5.79 6.05 -4.58
CA LYS A 38 7.22 5.75 -4.77
C LYS A 38 8.11 6.67 -3.94
N LEU A 39 7.83 7.95 -3.91
CA LEU A 39 8.57 8.91 -3.08
C LEU A 39 8.31 8.69 -1.57
N TYR A 40 7.07 8.41 -1.19
CA TYR A 40 6.71 8.12 0.20
C TYR A 40 7.47 6.91 0.74
N MET A 41 7.66 5.87 -0.09
CA MET A 41 8.40 4.68 0.31
C MET A 41 9.89 4.92 0.55
N LEU A 42 10.45 6.03 0.05
CA LEU A 42 11.83 6.43 0.34
C LEU A 42 11.97 7.08 1.73
N LEU A 43 10.88 7.43 2.40
CA LEU A 43 10.94 7.98 3.75
C LEU A 43 11.34 6.89 4.77
N PRO A 44 12.04 7.24 5.86
CA PRO A 44 12.39 6.30 6.94
C PRO A 44 11.14 5.97 7.77
N ILE A 45 10.30 5.10 7.23
CA ILE A 45 9.06 4.69 7.87
C ILE A 45 9.40 3.52 8.80
N LYS A 46 8.98 3.63 10.06
CA LYS A 46 9.09 2.55 11.06
C LYS A 46 8.10 1.43 10.73
N ASN A 47 8.33 0.25 11.32
CA ASN A 47 7.37 -0.85 11.27
C ASN A 47 5.97 -0.38 11.73
N PRO A 48 4.91 -0.94 11.15
CA PRO A 48 3.56 -0.45 11.39
C PRO A 48 3.16 -0.56 12.85
N LYS A 49 2.39 0.43 13.32
CA LYS A 49 1.73 0.39 14.61
C LYS A 49 0.23 0.31 14.40
N PHE A 50 -0.42 -0.44 15.28
CA PHE A 50 -1.88 -0.42 15.31
C PHE A 50 -2.39 0.96 15.71
N ASP A 51 -3.24 1.52 14.87
CA ASP A 51 -3.98 2.74 15.15
C ASP A 51 -5.32 2.64 14.43
N LYS A 52 -6.38 2.43 15.22
CA LYS A 52 -7.75 2.26 14.73
C LYS A 52 -8.24 3.44 13.89
N ASN A 53 -7.76 4.64 14.21
CA ASN A 53 -8.22 5.89 13.61
C ASN A 53 -7.16 6.53 12.70
N ASN A 54 -6.20 5.76 12.18
CA ASN A 54 -5.12 6.32 11.40
C ASN A 54 -5.62 6.96 10.09
N PRO A 55 -5.57 8.31 9.97
CA PRO A 55 -6.14 9.01 8.83
C PRO A 55 -5.42 8.72 7.51
N LEU A 56 -4.20 8.21 7.55
CA LEU A 56 -3.41 7.88 6.35
C LEU A 56 -4.06 6.77 5.50
N TYR A 57 -4.89 5.93 6.11
CA TYR A 57 -5.51 4.79 5.43
C TYR A 57 -7.03 4.93 5.30
N PHE A 58 -7.58 6.10 5.65
CA PHE A 58 -9.03 6.30 5.68
C PHE A 58 -9.71 5.95 4.34
N ASN A 59 -9.10 6.40 3.24
CA ASN A 59 -9.60 6.18 1.88
C ASN A 59 -8.94 4.99 1.17
N GLY A 60 -8.15 4.18 1.87
CA GLY A 60 -7.47 3.01 1.31
C GLY A 60 -8.19 1.70 1.63
N ASN A 61 -7.91 0.67 0.87
CA ASN A 61 -8.39 -0.70 1.13
C ASN A 61 -7.41 -1.52 1.98
N CYS A 62 -7.69 -2.83 2.15
CA CYS A 62 -6.83 -3.75 2.88
C CYS A 62 -5.41 -3.84 2.32
N TYR A 63 -5.26 -3.76 0.99
CA TYR A 63 -3.96 -3.77 0.32
C TYR A 63 -3.13 -2.53 0.65
N CYS A 64 -3.73 -1.34 0.54
CA CYS A 64 -3.07 -0.09 0.92
C CYS A 64 -2.66 -0.10 2.40
N TYR A 65 -3.54 -0.59 3.27
CA TYR A 65 -3.28 -0.70 4.69
C TYR A 65 -2.11 -1.63 4.99
N ALA A 66 -2.10 -2.84 4.41
CA ALA A 66 -1.07 -3.84 4.64
C ALA A 66 0.33 -3.35 4.19
N LEU A 67 0.42 -2.70 3.05
CA LEU A 67 1.67 -2.17 2.52
C LEU A 67 2.05 -0.78 3.08
N MET A 68 1.27 -0.22 4.00
CA MET A 68 1.47 1.13 4.54
C MET A 68 1.49 2.20 3.44
N LEU A 69 0.62 2.06 2.44
CA LEU A 69 0.45 3.03 1.35
C LEU A 69 -0.57 4.10 1.77
N PRO A 70 -0.15 5.34 2.01
CA PRO A 70 -1.09 6.38 2.43
C PRO A 70 -2.02 6.79 1.30
N THR A 71 -3.26 7.11 1.64
CA THR A 71 -4.27 7.60 0.71
C THR A 71 -4.72 9.02 1.11
N PRO A 72 -3.90 10.05 0.82
CA PRO A 72 -4.20 11.42 1.24
C PRO A 72 -5.53 11.90 0.68
N LYS A 73 -6.25 12.69 1.49
CA LYS A 73 -7.58 13.20 1.15
C LYS A 73 -7.59 13.97 -0.18
N GLU A 74 -6.55 14.71 -0.49
CA GLU A 74 -6.45 15.50 -1.72
C GLU A 74 -6.47 14.65 -2.99
N PHE A 75 -5.87 13.45 -2.94
CA PHE A 75 -5.93 12.48 -4.04
C PHE A 75 -7.32 11.88 -4.17
N TYR A 76 -7.93 11.56 -3.05
CA TYR A 76 -9.30 11.03 -3.01
C TYR A 76 -10.30 12.06 -3.56
N ASP A 77 -10.28 13.29 -3.05
CA ASP A 77 -11.18 14.35 -3.48
C ASP A 77 -11.03 14.66 -4.98
N ALA A 78 -9.78 14.75 -5.47
CA ALA A 78 -9.52 14.99 -6.89
C ALA A 78 -10.05 13.84 -7.76
N TYR A 79 -9.86 12.59 -7.32
CA TYR A 79 -10.37 11.41 -8.03
C TYR A 79 -11.89 11.39 -8.09
N MET A 80 -12.56 11.60 -6.95
CA MET A 80 -14.02 11.62 -6.88
C MET A 80 -14.62 12.70 -7.77
N ASN A 81 -13.97 13.87 -7.87
CA ASN A 81 -14.41 14.95 -8.75
C ASN A 81 -14.10 14.71 -10.25
N ALA A 82 -13.17 13.81 -10.55
CA ALA A 82 -12.84 13.43 -11.93
C ALA A 82 -13.64 12.20 -12.43
N CYS A 83 -14.54 11.68 -11.61
CA CYS A 83 -15.42 10.56 -11.94
C CYS A 83 -16.80 11.10 -12.28
N ASP A 84 -17.14 11.09 -13.58
CA ASP A 84 -18.48 11.50 -14.07
C ASP A 84 -19.55 10.42 -13.86
N ASP A 85 -19.18 9.19 -13.48
CA ASP A 85 -20.05 8.04 -13.32
C ASP A 85 -20.50 7.85 -11.88
N VAL A 86 -21.80 7.94 -11.68
CA VAL A 86 -22.48 7.74 -10.38
C VAL A 86 -22.40 6.28 -9.91
N ASP A 87 -22.12 5.34 -10.81
CA ASP A 87 -22.08 3.89 -10.53
C ASP A 87 -20.68 3.34 -10.24
N LEU A 88 -19.65 4.19 -10.23
CA LEU A 88 -18.31 3.73 -9.89
C LEU A 88 -18.11 3.60 -8.37
N PRO A 89 -17.33 2.62 -7.94
CA PRO A 89 -17.09 2.41 -6.52
C PRO A 89 -16.55 3.68 -5.88
N LEU A 90 -17.21 4.08 -4.81
CA LEU A 90 -16.99 5.28 -3.98
C LEU A 90 -15.57 5.36 -3.37
N SER A 91 -14.58 4.78 -3.99
CA SER A 91 -13.26 4.66 -3.39
C SER A 91 -12.12 4.83 -4.38
N PHE A 92 -11.21 5.66 -4.00
CA PHE A 92 -9.86 5.72 -4.55
C PHE A 92 -9.06 4.55 -3.97
N HIS A 93 -9.44 3.33 -4.34
CA HIS A 93 -8.73 2.13 -3.91
C HIS A 93 -7.88 1.58 -5.05
N HIS A 94 -6.82 0.92 -4.68
CA HIS A 94 -5.89 0.34 -5.61
C HIS A 94 -5.93 -1.16 -5.46
N ASP A 95 -6.19 -1.81 -6.56
CA ASP A 95 -6.03 -3.24 -6.66
C ASP A 95 -4.56 -3.62 -6.75
N VAL A 96 -4.27 -4.87 -6.43
CA VAL A 96 -2.95 -5.46 -6.61
C VAL A 96 -2.54 -5.40 -8.08
N GLY A 97 -1.40 -4.79 -8.36
CA GLY A 97 -0.92 -4.47 -9.72
C GLY A 97 -1.01 -2.99 -10.09
N PHE A 98 -1.67 -2.17 -9.27
CA PHE A 98 -1.82 -0.74 -9.55
C PHE A 98 -0.48 0.01 -9.65
N ILE A 99 0.46 -0.29 -8.77
CA ILE A 99 1.77 0.40 -8.70
C ILE A 99 2.63 0.07 -9.94
N SER A 100 2.59 -1.18 -10.36
CA SER A 100 3.31 -1.71 -11.53
C SER A 100 2.56 -1.56 -12.85
N GLU A 101 1.40 -0.89 -12.82
CA GLU A 101 0.51 -0.66 -13.98
C GLU A 101 -0.01 -1.95 -14.63
N LYS A 102 -0.16 -3.01 -13.83
CA LYS A 102 -0.73 -4.28 -14.26
C LYS A 102 -2.22 -4.33 -13.97
N LYS A 103 -2.96 -4.99 -14.86
CA LYS A 103 -4.39 -5.24 -14.63
C LYS A 103 -4.56 -6.26 -13.50
N CYS A 104 -5.42 -5.95 -12.54
CA CYS A 104 -5.80 -6.89 -11.50
C CYS A 104 -6.65 -8.03 -12.10
N PHE A 105 -6.31 -9.25 -11.72
CA PHE A 105 -7.10 -10.45 -12.04
C PHE A 105 -7.31 -11.23 -10.76
N LEU A 106 -8.55 -11.60 -10.49
CA LEU A 106 -8.92 -12.41 -9.33
C LEU A 106 -8.58 -13.89 -9.55
N LYS A 107 -7.28 -14.19 -9.70
CA LYS A 107 -6.68 -15.52 -9.71
C LYS A 107 -5.45 -15.51 -8.81
N PRO A 108 -5.27 -16.46 -7.89
CA PRO A 108 -4.19 -16.44 -6.90
C PRO A 108 -2.80 -16.22 -7.50
N SER A 109 -2.45 -16.96 -8.55
CA SER A 109 -1.14 -16.82 -9.22
C SER A 109 -0.93 -15.40 -9.80
N LYS A 110 -1.97 -14.82 -10.40
CA LYS A 110 -1.90 -13.47 -10.96
C LYS A 110 -1.87 -12.38 -9.88
N LEU A 111 -2.57 -12.57 -8.77
CA LEU A 111 -2.46 -11.69 -7.61
C LEU A 111 -1.04 -11.70 -7.04
N LEU A 112 -0.42 -12.89 -6.92
CA LEU A 112 0.97 -13.01 -6.47
C LEU A 112 1.95 -12.34 -7.42
N ASP A 113 1.85 -12.58 -8.73
CA ASP A 113 2.69 -11.94 -9.75
C ASP A 113 2.57 -10.41 -9.71
N ASN A 114 1.36 -9.91 -9.54
CA ASN A 114 1.08 -8.49 -9.46
C ASN A 114 1.60 -7.89 -8.14
N LEU A 115 1.40 -8.58 -7.01
CA LEU A 115 1.93 -8.17 -5.71
C LEU A 115 3.45 -8.04 -5.75
N LYS A 116 4.16 -9.07 -6.24
CA LYS A 116 5.61 -9.03 -6.41
C LYS A 116 6.05 -7.85 -7.29
N SER A 117 5.37 -7.64 -8.40
CA SER A 117 5.68 -6.52 -9.31
C SER A 117 5.47 -5.14 -8.67
N ASP A 118 4.44 -5.00 -7.82
CA ASP A 118 4.20 -3.77 -7.08
C ASP A 118 5.28 -3.55 -6.01
N LEU A 119 5.67 -4.60 -5.29
CA LEU A 119 6.77 -4.54 -4.29
C LEU A 119 8.09 -4.13 -4.96
N ASP A 120 8.44 -4.76 -6.09
CA ASP A 120 9.62 -4.41 -6.89
C ASP A 120 9.56 -2.95 -7.37
N SER A 121 8.41 -2.49 -7.86
CA SER A 121 8.20 -1.12 -8.33
C SER A 121 8.34 -0.06 -7.22
N LEU A 122 8.09 -0.46 -5.97
CA LEU A 122 8.27 0.36 -4.76
C LEU A 122 9.68 0.24 -4.16
N GLY A 123 10.53 -0.65 -4.70
CA GLY A 123 11.84 -0.95 -4.15
C GLY A 123 11.79 -1.66 -2.81
N ILE A 124 10.74 -2.39 -2.53
CA ILE A 124 10.54 -3.14 -1.29
C ILE A 124 11.16 -4.52 -1.44
N TYR A 125 11.99 -4.92 -0.49
CA TYR A 125 12.45 -6.32 -0.39
C TYR A 125 11.39 -7.15 0.32
N TYR A 126 11.20 -8.38 -0.14
CA TYR A 126 10.22 -9.30 0.44
C TYR A 126 10.77 -10.72 0.47
N TYR A 127 10.45 -11.44 1.53
CA TYR A 127 10.87 -12.82 1.74
C TYR A 127 9.63 -13.63 2.07
N GLU A 128 9.42 -14.72 1.33
CA GLU A 128 8.33 -15.65 1.64
C GLU A 128 8.62 -16.33 2.98
N THR A 129 7.60 -16.42 3.82
CA THR A 129 7.74 -16.89 5.19
C THR A 129 6.41 -17.50 5.67
N ASP A 130 6.45 -18.19 6.80
CA ASP A 130 5.23 -18.68 7.43
C ASP A 130 4.62 -17.61 8.34
N ILE A 131 3.30 -17.69 8.50
CA ILE A 131 2.53 -16.73 9.28
C ILE A 131 3.00 -16.67 10.74
N ASP A 132 3.37 -17.83 11.31
CA ASP A 132 3.79 -17.99 12.71
C ASP A 132 5.31 -17.86 12.90
N SER A 133 6.08 -17.67 11.83
CA SER A 133 7.55 -17.55 11.91
C SER A 133 7.97 -16.24 12.57
N ILE A 134 9.22 -16.18 13.01
CA ILE A 134 9.84 -14.93 13.51
C ILE A 134 10.31 -14.09 12.31
N ASN A 135 10.23 -12.76 12.42
CA ASN A 135 10.79 -11.83 11.44
C ASN A 135 12.33 -11.88 11.49
N ASN A 136 12.96 -12.33 10.40
CA ASN A 136 14.40 -12.55 10.34
C ASN A 136 15.19 -11.40 9.69
N HIS A 137 14.49 -10.49 9.01
CA HIS A 137 15.10 -9.41 8.21
C HIS A 137 14.82 -8.01 8.77
N GLY A 138 14.14 -7.94 9.93
CA GLY A 138 13.82 -6.68 10.60
C GLY A 138 12.67 -5.92 9.98
N GLY A 139 11.86 -6.61 9.19
CA GLY A 139 10.64 -6.11 8.57
C GLY A 139 9.39 -6.35 9.41
N TYR A 140 8.26 -6.39 8.73
CA TYR A 140 6.96 -6.80 9.26
C TYR A 140 6.28 -7.73 8.28
N LYS A 141 5.38 -8.57 8.74
CA LYS A 141 4.70 -9.52 7.85
C LYS A 141 3.39 -8.95 7.29
N ILE A 142 3.11 -9.36 6.06
CA ILE A 142 1.80 -9.24 5.43
C ILE A 142 1.35 -10.61 4.95
N SER A 143 0.07 -10.89 5.03
CA SER A 143 -0.50 -12.11 4.46
C SER A 143 -1.59 -11.78 3.47
N LEU A 144 -1.53 -12.43 2.31
CA LEU A 144 -2.54 -12.39 1.27
C LEU A 144 -3.49 -13.57 1.44
N TYR A 145 -4.75 -13.26 1.47
CA TYR A 145 -5.85 -14.21 1.49
C TYR A 145 -6.72 -14.07 0.25
N TYR A 146 -7.38 -15.15 -0.12
CA TYR A 146 -8.18 -15.20 -1.34
C TYR A 146 -9.48 -15.97 -1.13
N ASN A 147 -10.57 -15.43 -1.68
CA ASN A 147 -11.84 -16.13 -1.83
C ASN A 147 -12.08 -16.41 -3.32
N TYR A 148 -12.36 -17.67 -3.65
CA TYR A 148 -12.40 -18.20 -5.02
C TYR A 148 -13.20 -17.33 -6.00
N GLY A 149 -12.47 -16.62 -6.90
CA GLY A 149 -13.05 -15.86 -8.01
C GLY A 149 -13.75 -14.55 -7.63
N GLU A 150 -13.89 -14.27 -6.33
CA GLU A 150 -14.69 -13.14 -5.86
C GLU A 150 -13.86 -11.95 -5.38
N ASP A 151 -12.85 -12.23 -4.50
CA ASP A 151 -12.18 -11.17 -3.77
C ASP A 151 -10.86 -11.64 -3.15
N PHE A 152 -10.05 -10.68 -2.69
CA PHE A 152 -8.83 -10.90 -1.91
C PHE A 152 -8.87 -10.07 -0.63
N HIS A 153 -8.05 -10.46 0.34
CA HIS A 153 -7.89 -9.71 1.58
C HIS A 153 -6.45 -9.72 2.06
N PHE A 154 -6.03 -8.63 2.71
CA PHE A 154 -4.71 -8.51 3.32
C PHE A 154 -4.83 -8.24 4.81
N ILE A 155 -3.94 -8.88 5.57
CA ILE A 155 -3.66 -8.56 6.96
C ILE A 155 -2.19 -8.21 7.11
N ARG A 156 -1.82 -7.52 8.17
CA ARG A 156 -0.42 -7.21 8.49
C ARG A 156 -0.12 -7.45 9.96
N GLU A 157 1.14 -7.79 10.25
CA GLU A 157 1.67 -7.80 11.60
C GLU A 157 2.10 -6.38 11.99
N ASP A 158 1.68 -5.91 13.15
CA ASP A 158 2.09 -4.63 13.71
C ASP A 158 3.32 -4.80 14.61
N SER A 159 3.97 -3.70 14.99
CA SER A 159 5.20 -3.70 15.79
C SER A 159 5.08 -4.28 17.20
N ASP A 160 3.87 -4.57 17.66
CA ASP A 160 3.56 -5.28 18.91
C ASP A 160 3.40 -6.80 18.72
N GLY A 161 3.68 -7.31 17.53
CA GLY A 161 3.56 -8.72 17.17
C GLY A 161 2.12 -9.19 16.93
N LYS A 162 1.14 -8.31 17.05
CA LYS A 162 -0.27 -8.64 16.80
C LYS A 162 -0.66 -8.27 15.39
N TRP A 163 -1.64 -8.98 14.85
CA TRP A 163 -2.11 -8.76 13.51
C TRP A 163 -3.31 -7.81 13.46
N SER A 164 -3.41 -7.09 12.36
CA SER A 164 -4.51 -6.17 12.09
C SER A 164 -4.85 -6.13 10.61
N HIS A 165 -6.05 -5.67 10.31
CA HIS A 165 -6.51 -5.50 8.94
C HIS A 165 -7.43 -4.28 8.82
N LYS A 166 -7.74 -3.92 7.57
CA LYS A 166 -8.77 -2.95 7.23
C LYS A 166 -9.79 -3.62 6.31
N MET A 167 -11.07 -3.60 6.71
CA MET A 167 -12.15 -4.17 5.90
C MET A 167 -12.50 -3.26 4.74
N GLY A 168 -12.01 -3.62 3.53
CA GLY A 168 -12.24 -2.81 2.34
C GLY A 168 -11.80 -1.35 2.50
N TYR A 169 -12.45 -0.44 1.81
CA TYR A 169 -12.13 0.99 1.84
C TYR A 169 -12.96 1.79 2.86
N SER A 170 -14.19 1.39 3.13
CA SER A 170 -15.07 2.04 4.12
C SER A 170 -15.01 1.43 5.51
N GLY A 171 -14.33 0.28 5.66
CA GLY A 171 -14.26 -0.46 6.90
C GLY A 171 -13.25 0.12 7.90
N SER A 172 -13.46 -0.24 9.17
CA SER A 172 -12.55 0.07 10.27
C SER A 172 -11.26 -0.72 10.18
N ILE A 173 -10.24 -0.22 10.88
CA ILE A 173 -9.01 -0.96 11.16
C ILE A 173 -9.26 -1.75 12.44
N GLU A 174 -9.07 -3.06 12.39
CA GLU A 174 -9.38 -3.97 13.50
C GLU A 174 -8.25 -4.97 13.73
N ARG A 175 -8.22 -5.55 14.93
CA ARG A 175 -7.37 -6.69 15.24
C ARG A 175 -7.95 -7.95 14.63
N VAL A 176 -7.08 -8.86 14.21
CA VAL A 176 -7.43 -10.17 13.67
C VAL A 176 -6.43 -11.22 14.16
N GLU A 177 -6.93 -12.40 14.46
CA GLU A 177 -6.06 -13.56 14.74
C GLU A 177 -5.68 -14.19 13.40
N PRO A 178 -4.37 -14.32 13.10
CA PRO A 178 -3.93 -14.93 11.87
C PRO A 178 -4.18 -16.45 11.91
N SER A 179 -4.59 -17.02 10.79
CA SER A 179 -4.77 -18.47 10.64
C SER A 179 -4.79 -18.83 9.14
N GLU A 180 -4.85 -20.09 8.79
CA GLU A 180 -4.97 -20.54 7.39
C GLU A 180 -6.24 -20.03 6.71
N ARG A 181 -7.27 -19.70 7.51
CA ARG A 181 -8.53 -19.14 7.02
C ARG A 181 -9.03 -18.05 7.93
N ILE A 182 -9.30 -16.87 7.36
CA ILE A 182 -9.96 -15.76 8.06
C ILE A 182 -11.24 -15.41 7.31
N PHE A 183 -12.36 -15.25 8.04
CA PHE A 183 -13.69 -15.03 7.45
C PHE A 183 -13.97 -16.08 6.35
N LYS A 184 -14.18 -15.63 5.12
CA LYS A 184 -14.42 -16.47 3.93
C LYS A 184 -13.17 -16.68 3.05
N TYR A 185 -12.01 -16.17 3.47
CA TYR A 185 -10.78 -16.18 2.68
C TYR A 185 -9.79 -17.23 3.18
N ASN A 186 -9.12 -17.91 2.26
CA ASN A 186 -8.05 -18.86 2.56
C ASN A 186 -6.69 -18.20 2.37
N LEU A 187 -5.72 -18.53 3.22
CA LEU A 187 -4.35 -18.05 3.11
C LEU A 187 -3.73 -18.48 1.79
N VAL A 188 -3.08 -17.56 1.11
CA VAL A 188 -2.32 -17.82 -0.13
C VAL A 188 -0.83 -17.79 0.13
N THR A 189 -0.35 -16.76 0.81
CA THR A 189 1.06 -16.58 1.14
C THR A 189 1.24 -15.53 2.24
N THR A 190 2.39 -15.60 2.90
CA THR A 190 2.87 -14.57 3.82
C THR A 190 4.24 -14.09 3.36
N TYR A 191 4.47 -12.80 3.40
CA TYR A 191 5.77 -12.17 3.13
C TYR A 191 6.24 -11.34 4.31
N GLU A 192 7.51 -11.47 4.68
CA GLU A 192 8.19 -10.45 5.46
C GLU A 192 8.58 -9.30 4.53
N ILE A 193 8.10 -8.11 4.82
CA ILE A 193 8.29 -6.89 4.04
C ILE A 193 9.40 -6.05 4.67
N VAL A 194 10.46 -5.80 3.91
CA VAL A 194 11.61 -4.99 4.35
C VAL A 194 11.74 -3.77 3.46
N LYS A 195 11.44 -2.61 4.01
CA LYS A 195 11.54 -1.35 3.28
C LYS A 195 13.00 -0.95 3.06
N PRO A 196 13.34 -0.41 1.88
CA PRO A 196 14.70 0.02 1.59
C PRO A 196 15.15 1.11 2.57
N ASN A 197 16.34 0.95 3.12
CA ASN A 197 16.95 1.99 3.94
C ASN A 197 17.62 3.02 3.03
N ILE A 198 16.98 4.15 2.82
CA ILE A 198 17.48 5.22 1.95
C ILE A 198 18.90 5.66 2.32
N ARG A 199 19.28 5.62 3.61
CA ARG A 199 20.64 5.97 4.04
C ARG A 199 21.68 5.01 3.48
N LYS A 200 21.35 3.70 3.36
CA LYS A 200 22.22 2.70 2.72
C LYS A 200 22.31 2.94 1.21
N LEU A 201 21.20 3.22 0.54
CA LEU A 201 21.16 3.55 -0.88
C LEU A 201 21.97 4.82 -1.20
N LEU A 202 21.85 5.87 -0.39
CA LEU A 202 22.59 7.12 -0.57
C LEU A 202 24.08 6.98 -0.25
N ARG A 203 24.47 6.15 0.72
CA ARG A 203 25.88 5.83 0.96
C ARG A 203 26.46 5.06 -0.22
N TRP A 204 25.74 4.10 -0.76
CA TRP A 204 26.16 3.34 -1.93
C TRP A 204 26.35 4.24 -3.17
N ALA A 205 25.39 5.13 -3.44
CA ALA A 205 25.49 6.09 -4.55
C ALA A 205 26.69 7.05 -4.42
N LYS A 206 27.01 7.50 -3.18
CA LYS A 206 28.16 8.37 -2.92
C LYS A 206 29.53 7.69 -3.08
N VAL A 207 29.58 6.36 -2.98
CA VAL A 207 30.82 5.59 -3.10
C VAL A 207 31.06 5.14 -4.53
N ASN A 208 30.01 5.09 -5.38
CA ASN A 208 30.07 4.55 -6.74
C ASN A 208 29.79 5.61 -7.84
N CYS A 209 29.67 6.88 -7.47
CA CYS A 209 29.69 8.05 -8.36
C CYS A 209 30.90 8.93 -8.03
#